data_f05efda93e12167a30ba4daa50b17119
#
_entry.id   f05efda93e12167a30ba4daa50b17119
#
_cell.length_a   1.000
_cell.length_b   1.000
_cell.length_c   1.000
_cell.angle_alpha   90.00
_cell.angle_beta   90.00
_cell.angle_gamma   90.00
#
_symmetry.space_group_name_H-M   'P 1'
#
loop_
_entity.id
_entity.type
_entity.pdbx_description
1 polymer ?
#
loop_
_entity_poly.entity_id
_entity_poly.type
_entity_poly.pdbx_seq_one_letter_code
_entity_poly.pdbx_strand_id
1 'polypeptide(L)'
;MYDVNSKHADDFINHEEILETLAYADENKNNMKLIDAIIEKAKKRKGLTHREASVLLACSDEEKNKEIYKLAEQIKKDFYGNRIVMFAPLYLSNYCVNGCTYCPYHAKNKHIMRKQLSQEEIRREVIALQD
;
A
#
# COMPACT_ATOMS: atom_id res chain seq x y z
N MET A 1 10.92 0.37 -19.45
CA MET A 1 10.65 1.59 -18.66
C MET A 1 9.13 1.68 -18.56
N TYR A 2 8.57 1.73 -17.36
CA TYR A 2 7.11 1.75 -17.19
C TYR A 2 6.51 3.07 -17.65
N ASP A 3 5.44 3.03 -18.44
CA ASP A 3 4.66 4.22 -18.80
C ASP A 3 3.47 4.37 -17.85
N VAL A 4 3.67 5.13 -16.77
CA VAL A 4 2.64 5.39 -15.76
C VAL A 4 1.44 6.20 -16.29
N ASN A 5 1.55 6.79 -17.48
CA ASN A 5 0.46 7.55 -18.11
C ASN A 5 -0.35 6.71 -19.10
N SER A 6 0.08 5.50 -19.39
CA SER A 6 -0.68 4.58 -20.25
C SER A 6 -1.99 4.17 -19.61
N LYS A 7 -2.98 3.90 -20.44
CA LYS A 7 -4.27 3.31 -20.03
C LYS A 7 -4.28 1.78 -20.15
N HIS A 8 -3.19 1.19 -20.60
CA HIS A 8 -3.03 -0.26 -20.74
C HIS A 8 -2.17 -0.78 -19.59
N ALA A 9 -2.71 -1.73 -18.84
CA ALA A 9 -2.02 -2.27 -17.66
C ALA A 9 -0.64 -2.87 -17.98
N ASP A 10 -0.49 -3.52 -19.11
CA ASP A 10 0.75 -4.17 -19.56
C ASP A 10 1.92 -3.17 -19.75
N ASP A 11 1.62 -1.89 -19.95
CA ASP A 11 2.64 -0.84 -20.13
C ASP A 11 3.24 -0.37 -18.78
N PHE A 12 2.57 -0.64 -17.65
CA PHE A 12 3.03 -0.24 -16.32
C PHE A 12 3.00 -1.37 -15.28
N ILE A 13 2.48 -2.56 -15.63
CA ILE A 13 2.53 -3.76 -14.81
C ILE A 13 3.29 -4.84 -15.60
N ASN A 14 4.49 -5.18 -15.14
CA ASN A 14 5.25 -6.29 -15.72
C ASN A 14 5.00 -7.55 -14.91
N HIS A 15 4.19 -8.45 -15.44
CA HIS A 15 3.83 -9.70 -14.79
C HIS A 15 5.04 -10.63 -14.60
N GLU A 16 5.92 -10.70 -15.58
CA GLU A 16 7.13 -11.54 -15.50
C GLU A 16 8.06 -11.07 -14.38
N GLU A 17 8.29 -9.75 -14.27
CA GLU A 17 9.10 -9.19 -13.18
C GLU A 17 8.49 -9.46 -11.80
N ILE A 18 7.17 -9.47 -11.69
CA ILE A 18 6.49 -9.85 -10.43
C ILE A 18 6.78 -11.30 -10.09
N LEU A 19 6.63 -12.22 -11.04
CA LEU A 19 6.90 -13.64 -10.81
C LEU A 19 8.37 -13.91 -10.48
N GLU A 20 9.31 -13.27 -11.19
CA GLU A 20 10.75 -13.37 -10.90
C GLU A 20 11.08 -12.83 -9.50
N THR A 21 10.43 -11.73 -9.09
CA THR A 21 10.62 -11.13 -7.77
C THR A 21 10.12 -12.07 -6.67
N LEU A 22 8.97 -12.71 -6.87
CA LEU A 22 8.44 -13.70 -5.93
C LEU A 22 9.32 -14.94 -5.83
N ALA A 23 9.81 -15.46 -6.97
CA ALA A 23 10.75 -16.59 -6.99
C ALA A 23 12.05 -16.22 -6.26
N TYR A 24 12.63 -15.06 -6.55
CA TYR A 24 13.82 -14.55 -5.87
C TYR A 24 13.62 -14.43 -4.35
N ALA A 25 12.45 -13.97 -3.91
CA ALA A 25 12.12 -13.86 -2.51
C ALA A 25 12.06 -15.25 -1.83
N ASP A 26 11.45 -16.24 -2.49
CA ASP A 26 11.34 -17.60 -1.96
C ASP A 26 12.72 -18.28 -1.85
N GLU A 27 13.58 -18.11 -2.84
CA GLU A 27 14.96 -18.59 -2.82
C GLU A 27 15.80 -17.97 -1.71
N ASN A 28 15.53 -16.70 -1.36
CA ASN A 28 16.34 -15.93 -0.40
C ASN A 28 15.68 -15.74 0.97
N LYS A 29 14.53 -16.32 1.24
CA LYS A 29 13.79 -16.15 2.51
C LYS A 29 14.58 -16.57 3.76
N ASN A 30 15.59 -17.45 3.61
CA ASN A 30 16.47 -17.92 4.68
C ASN A 30 17.92 -17.42 4.50
N ASN A 31 18.18 -16.50 3.59
CA ASN A 31 19.50 -15.93 3.36
C ASN A 31 19.79 -14.83 4.39
N MET A 32 20.23 -15.22 5.59
CA MET A 32 20.44 -14.30 6.71
C MET A 32 21.39 -13.17 6.38
N LYS A 33 22.46 -13.43 5.59
CA LYS A 33 23.42 -12.38 5.20
C LYS A 33 22.74 -11.29 4.34
N LEU A 34 21.88 -11.72 3.42
CA LEU A 34 21.13 -10.77 2.58
C LEU A 34 20.11 -9.99 3.41
N ILE A 35 19.37 -10.68 4.28
CA ILE A 35 18.37 -10.07 5.17
C ILE A 35 19.05 -9.03 6.07
N ASP A 36 20.20 -9.33 6.67
CA ASP A 36 20.97 -8.40 7.50
C ASP A 36 21.40 -7.16 6.70
N ALA A 37 21.90 -7.36 5.47
CA ALA A 37 22.30 -6.25 4.60
C ALA A 37 21.11 -5.33 4.26
N ILE A 38 19.93 -5.90 4.02
CA ILE A 38 18.70 -5.15 3.74
C ILE A 38 18.25 -4.37 5.00
N ILE A 39 18.28 -5.00 6.17
CA ILE A 39 17.96 -4.34 7.44
C ILE A 39 18.91 -3.17 7.70
N GLU A 40 20.21 -3.36 7.49
CA GLU A 40 21.21 -2.28 7.64
C GLU A 40 20.98 -1.13 6.65
N LYS A 41 20.53 -1.43 5.43
CA LYS A 41 20.11 -0.39 4.47
C LYS A 41 18.88 0.36 4.96
N ALA A 42 17.88 -0.35 5.48
CA ALA A 42 16.67 0.24 6.05
C ALA A 42 16.95 1.14 7.26
N LYS A 43 17.91 0.76 8.13
CA LYS A 43 18.37 1.60 9.26
C LYS A 43 18.88 2.97 8.80
N LYS A 44 19.46 3.04 7.62
CA LYS A 44 19.95 4.30 7.02
C LYS A 44 18.83 5.16 6.41
N ARG A 45 17.57 4.77 6.57
CA ARG A 45 16.38 5.46 6.01
C ARG A 45 16.43 5.60 4.47
N LYS A 46 17.15 4.74 3.80
CA LYS A 46 17.13 4.62 2.34
C LYS A 46 16.03 3.65 1.93
N GLY A 47 15.24 4.04 0.94
CA GLY A 47 14.20 3.19 0.41
C GLY A 47 14.71 1.80 -0.02
N LEU A 48 13.90 0.79 0.13
CA LEU A 48 14.16 -0.56 -0.36
C LEU A 48 13.63 -0.71 -1.79
N THR A 49 14.31 -1.52 -2.59
CA THR A 49 13.77 -1.96 -3.87
C THR A 49 12.64 -2.97 -3.64
N HIS A 50 11.81 -3.22 -4.66
CA HIS A 50 10.75 -4.23 -4.54
C HIS A 50 11.31 -5.64 -4.27
N ARG A 51 12.48 -6.00 -4.84
CA ARG A 51 13.16 -7.28 -4.54
C ARG A 51 13.66 -7.35 -3.10
N GLU A 52 14.25 -6.28 -2.58
CA GLU A 52 14.65 -6.24 -1.17
C GLU A 52 13.46 -6.34 -0.23
N ALA A 53 12.39 -5.61 -0.51
CA ALA A 53 11.16 -5.68 0.27
C ALA A 53 10.53 -7.08 0.23
N SER A 54 10.51 -7.73 -0.94
CA SER A 54 9.95 -9.08 -1.08
C SER A 54 10.71 -10.13 -0.26
N VAL A 55 12.04 -10.03 -0.15
CA VAL A 55 12.86 -10.91 0.69
C VAL A 55 12.50 -10.74 2.17
N LEU A 56 12.32 -9.51 2.66
CA LEU A 56 11.90 -9.26 4.04
C LEU A 56 10.49 -9.81 4.31
N LEU A 57 9.58 -9.67 3.35
CA LEU A 57 8.21 -10.19 3.47
C LEU A 57 8.18 -11.75 3.46
N ALA A 58 9.09 -12.38 2.74
CA ALA A 58 9.19 -13.84 2.67
C ALA A 58 9.97 -14.43 3.85
N CYS A 59 10.67 -13.62 4.65
CA CYS A 59 11.47 -14.10 5.79
C CYS A 59 10.59 -14.83 6.80
N SER A 60 10.96 -16.07 7.12
CA SER A 60 10.26 -16.92 8.10
C SER A 60 10.99 -17.04 9.44
N ASP A 61 12.18 -16.46 9.58
CA ASP A 61 12.94 -16.45 10.82
C ASP A 61 12.32 -15.48 11.84
N GLU A 62 11.89 -16.01 12.99
CA GLU A 62 11.20 -15.23 14.02
C GLU A 62 12.06 -14.12 14.64
N GLU A 63 13.36 -14.37 14.83
CA GLU A 63 14.26 -13.38 15.44
C GLU A 63 14.52 -12.23 14.46
N LYS A 64 14.66 -12.52 13.15
CA LYS A 64 14.76 -11.48 12.12
C LYS A 64 13.46 -10.69 11.98
N ASN A 65 12.33 -11.36 12.05
CA ASN A 65 11.03 -10.66 12.02
C ASN A 65 10.88 -9.72 13.23
N LYS A 66 11.31 -10.12 14.44
CA LYS A 66 11.33 -9.23 15.60
C LYS A 66 12.24 -8.00 15.37
N GLU A 67 13.41 -8.20 14.75
CA GLU A 67 14.32 -7.10 14.42
C GLU A 67 13.68 -6.13 13.39
N ILE A 68 13.04 -6.66 12.35
CA ILE A 68 12.31 -5.89 11.33
C ILE A 68 11.20 -5.06 11.98
N TYR A 69 10.37 -5.67 12.84
CA TYR A 69 9.27 -4.96 13.51
C TYR A 69 9.77 -3.88 14.46
N LYS A 70 10.84 -4.16 15.21
CA LYS A 70 11.47 -3.17 16.09
C LYS A 70 12.03 -1.97 15.31
N LEU A 71 12.63 -2.24 14.17
CA LEU A 71 13.10 -1.17 13.27
C LEU A 71 11.94 -0.36 12.70
N ALA A 72 10.86 -1.02 12.27
CA ALA A 72 9.67 -0.34 11.77
C ALA A 72 9.03 0.55 12.84
N GLU A 73 8.94 0.06 14.09
CA GLU A 73 8.49 0.84 15.25
C GLU A 73 9.37 2.09 15.47
N GLN A 74 10.68 1.91 15.41
CA GLN A 74 11.63 3.03 15.57
C GLN A 74 11.47 4.07 14.45
N ILE A 75 11.33 3.61 13.18
CA ILE A 75 11.09 4.49 12.05
C ILE A 75 9.80 5.30 12.25
N LYS A 76 8.73 4.62 12.65
CA LYS A 76 7.44 5.28 12.95
C LYS A 76 7.61 6.33 14.05
N LYS A 77 8.31 6.01 15.14
CA LYS A 77 8.54 6.94 16.24
C LYS A 77 9.37 8.15 15.84
N ASP A 78 10.38 7.97 15.00
CA ASP A 78 11.25 9.07 14.55
C ASP A 78 10.49 10.09 13.68
N PHE A 79 9.50 9.64 12.86
CA PHE A 79 8.75 10.54 11.99
C PHE A 79 7.45 11.05 12.59
N TYR A 80 6.74 10.22 13.35
CA TYR A 80 5.41 10.53 13.86
C TYR A 80 5.35 10.66 15.37
N GLY A 81 6.42 10.29 16.09
CA GLY A 81 6.39 10.23 17.56
C GLY A 81 5.30 9.26 18.05
N ASN A 82 4.59 9.67 19.08
CA ASN A 82 3.46 8.91 19.63
C ASN A 82 2.12 9.25 18.98
N ARG A 83 2.12 10.05 17.91
CA ARG A 83 0.89 10.43 17.23
C ARG A 83 0.27 9.23 16.50
N ILE A 84 -1.04 9.13 16.61
CA ILE A 84 -1.88 8.26 15.79
C ILE A 84 -2.52 9.15 14.73
N VAL A 85 -2.36 8.78 13.44
CA VAL A 85 -3.04 9.48 12.37
C VAL A 85 -4.47 8.96 12.32
N MET A 86 -5.42 9.81 12.66
CA MET A 86 -6.84 9.54 12.49
C MET A 86 -7.30 10.15 11.18
N PHE A 87 -8.14 9.45 10.46
CA PHE A 87 -8.71 9.94 9.21
C PHE A 87 -10.15 9.43 9.05
N ALA A 88 -10.93 10.18 8.31
CA ALA A 88 -12.24 9.74 7.85
C ALA A 88 -12.28 9.82 6.31
N PRO A 89 -12.87 8.85 5.62
CA PRO A 89 -13.00 8.92 4.17
C PRO A 89 -14.06 9.95 3.80
N LEU A 90 -13.72 10.85 2.88
CA LEU A 90 -14.66 11.78 2.26
C LEU A 90 -15.18 11.17 0.96
N TYR A 91 -16.41 10.68 0.97
CA TYR A 91 -17.06 10.08 -0.20
C TYR A 91 -17.64 11.17 -1.11
N LEU A 92 -16.98 11.44 -2.21
CA LEU A 92 -17.42 12.47 -3.17
C LEU A 92 -18.56 12.02 -4.07
N SER A 93 -18.61 10.71 -4.37
CA SER A 93 -19.61 10.12 -5.25
C SER A 93 -19.73 8.62 -5.02
N ASN A 94 -20.94 8.07 -5.22
CA ASN A 94 -21.16 6.63 -5.24
C ASN A 94 -21.50 6.09 -6.65
N TYR A 95 -21.25 6.88 -7.69
CA TYR A 95 -21.30 6.39 -9.07
C TYR A 95 -20.13 5.47 -9.34
N CYS A 96 -20.38 4.37 -10.05
CA CYS A 96 -19.36 3.40 -10.42
C CYS A 96 -19.69 2.80 -11.78
N VAL A 97 -18.65 2.54 -12.57
CA VAL A 97 -18.76 1.90 -13.89
C VAL A 97 -18.47 0.40 -13.85
N ASN A 98 -17.91 -0.09 -12.73
CA ASN A 98 -17.48 -1.47 -12.57
C ASN A 98 -18.64 -2.41 -12.15
N GLY A 99 -18.42 -3.71 -12.33
CA GLY A 99 -19.38 -4.76 -12.02
C GLY A 99 -18.94 -5.70 -10.89
N CYS A 100 -18.15 -5.21 -9.91
CA CYS A 100 -17.63 -6.03 -8.82
C CYS A 100 -18.75 -6.75 -8.06
N THR A 101 -18.65 -8.06 -7.90
CA THR A 101 -19.72 -8.91 -7.35
C THR A 101 -20.02 -8.66 -5.87
N TYR A 102 -19.02 -8.22 -5.11
CA TYR A 102 -19.14 -7.96 -3.66
C TYR A 102 -19.48 -6.51 -3.30
N CYS A 103 -19.34 -5.59 -4.24
CA CYS A 103 -19.47 -4.16 -3.95
C CYS A 103 -20.91 -3.67 -4.15
N PRO A 104 -21.56 -3.06 -3.16
CA PRO A 104 -22.92 -2.54 -3.31
C PRO A 104 -22.99 -1.38 -4.32
N TYR A 105 -21.88 -0.70 -4.58
CA TYR A 105 -21.81 0.42 -5.53
C TYR A 105 -21.61 0.00 -6.98
N HIS A 106 -21.57 -1.29 -7.30
CA HIS A 106 -21.38 -1.73 -8.69
C HIS A 106 -22.47 -1.17 -9.63
N ALA A 107 -22.11 -0.94 -10.90
CA ALA A 107 -22.95 -0.23 -11.87
C ALA A 107 -24.34 -0.85 -12.07
N LYS A 108 -24.45 -2.19 -11.94
CA LYS A 108 -25.70 -2.93 -12.14
C LYS A 108 -26.67 -2.85 -10.95
N ASN A 109 -26.22 -2.39 -9.78
CA ASN A 109 -27.10 -2.21 -8.63
C ASN A 109 -27.93 -0.93 -8.81
N LYS A 110 -29.22 -1.13 -9.13
CA LYS A 110 -30.19 -0.04 -9.31
C LYS A 110 -31.02 0.26 -8.06
N HIS A 111 -30.79 -0.47 -6.97
CA HIS A 111 -31.51 -0.30 -5.72
C HIS A 111 -30.91 0.77 -4.81
N ILE A 112 -29.74 1.27 -5.15
CA ILE A 112 -29.08 2.34 -4.39
C ILE A 112 -29.26 3.69 -5.07
N MET A 113 -29.57 4.70 -4.27
CA MET A 113 -29.62 6.07 -4.77
C MET A 113 -28.21 6.57 -5.08
N ARG A 114 -28.00 7.01 -6.32
CA ARG A 114 -26.73 7.57 -6.78
C ARG A 114 -26.67 9.05 -6.45
N LYS A 115 -25.53 9.45 -5.89
CA LYS A 115 -25.27 10.85 -5.56
C LYS A 115 -23.79 11.19 -5.83
N GLN A 116 -23.59 12.39 -6.32
CA GLN A 116 -22.32 13.08 -6.36
C GLN A 116 -22.47 14.38 -5.58
N LEU A 117 -21.55 14.65 -4.68
CA LEU A 117 -21.61 15.86 -3.86
C LEU A 117 -21.32 17.09 -4.71
N SER A 118 -22.06 18.16 -4.48
CA SER A 118 -21.75 19.50 -4.99
C SER A 118 -20.54 20.08 -4.23
N GLN A 119 -19.93 21.12 -4.78
CA GLN A 119 -18.82 21.83 -4.12
C GLN A 119 -19.21 22.37 -2.73
N GLU A 120 -20.44 22.82 -2.58
CA GLU A 120 -20.94 23.32 -1.30
C GLU A 120 -21.12 22.18 -0.28
N GLU A 121 -21.60 21.02 -0.71
CA GLU A 121 -21.69 19.83 0.15
C GLU A 121 -20.31 19.35 0.57
N ILE A 122 -19.34 19.28 -0.36
CA ILE A 122 -17.95 18.94 -0.07
C ILE A 122 -17.36 19.90 0.98
N ARG A 123 -17.59 21.20 0.82
CA ARG A 123 -17.13 22.20 1.78
C ARG A 123 -17.68 21.97 3.18
N ARG A 124 -18.97 21.68 3.30
CA ARG A 124 -19.60 21.38 4.60
C ARG A 124 -19.02 20.12 5.26
N GLU A 125 -18.83 19.04 4.47
CA GLU A 125 -18.23 17.81 4.97
C GLU A 125 -16.78 18.01 5.45
N VAL A 126 -15.98 18.79 4.70
CA VAL A 126 -14.59 19.11 5.10
C VAL A 126 -14.56 19.90 6.41
N ILE A 127 -15.44 20.88 6.56
CA ILE A 127 -15.54 21.66 7.82
C ILE A 127 -15.92 20.74 8.98
N ALA A 128 -16.92 19.86 8.80
CA ALA A 128 -17.34 18.91 9.82
C ALA A 128 -16.27 17.88 10.22
N LEU A 129 -15.30 17.62 9.32
CA LEU A 129 -14.16 16.73 9.61
C LEU A 129 -12.99 17.46 10.33
N GLN A 130 -12.99 18.79 10.31
CA GLN A 130 -11.96 19.62 10.97
C GLN A 130 -12.29 19.97 12.42
N ASP A 131 -13.57 19.96 12.78
CA ASP A 131 -14.08 20.23 14.13
C ASP A 131 -14.01 18.97 15.02
#